data_59a0e04c34f137156ebfb0d4c37fcf42
#
_entry.id   59a0e04c34f137156ebfb0d4c37fcf42
#
_cell.length_a   1.000
_cell.length_b   1.000
_cell.length_c   1.000
_cell.angle_alpha   90.00
_cell.angle_beta   90.00
_cell.angle_gamma   90.00
#
_symmetry.space_group_name_H-M   'P 1'
#
loop_
_entity.id
_entity.type
_entity.pdbx_description
1 polymer ?
#
loop_
_entity_poly.entity_id
_entity_poly.type
_entity_poly.pdbx_seq_one_letter_code
_entity_poly.pdbx_strand_id
1 'polypeptide(L)'
;MKKGIIGRKVGMTQIFDEKGNVIPVTVIEAGPCTVAQVKTVETDGYDAVQLGFGEVKDKHINKPEKGHFAKAGLEAKKHLREFRLESVEGVKVGDEVKADVFEAGEKVDVQGISKGKGFQGVIKRHGQHRGPMGHGSMY
;
A
#
# COMPACT_ATOMS: atom_id res chain seq x y z
N MET A 1 -9.87 15.66 0.07
CA MET A 1 -8.58 15.58 -0.65
C MET A 1 -8.11 14.13 -0.62
N LYS A 2 -7.86 13.51 -1.75
CA LYS A 2 -7.35 12.12 -1.77
C LYS A 2 -5.90 12.12 -1.31
N LYS A 3 -5.58 11.28 -0.33
CA LYS A 3 -4.24 11.08 0.22
C LYS A 3 -3.81 9.65 -0.09
N GLY A 4 -2.52 9.42 -0.24
CA GLY A 4 -1.99 8.07 -0.45
C GLY A 4 -0.56 7.95 0.04
N ILE A 5 -0.21 6.78 0.59
CA ILE A 5 1.13 6.48 1.07
C ILE A 5 1.44 4.99 0.85
N ILE A 6 2.69 4.67 0.68
CA ILE A 6 3.15 3.28 0.65
C ILE A 6 3.65 2.92 2.04
N GLY A 7 3.25 1.73 2.52
CA GLY A 7 3.69 1.26 3.81
C GLY A 7 3.95 -0.24 3.83
N ARG A 8 4.50 -0.70 4.92
CA ARG A 8 4.79 -2.12 5.19
C ARG A 8 4.10 -2.55 6.49
N LYS A 9 3.34 -3.64 6.43
CA LYS A 9 2.79 -4.26 7.63
C LYS A 9 3.93 -4.81 8.49
N VAL A 10 4.07 -4.30 9.70
CA VAL A 10 5.04 -4.78 10.69
C VAL A 10 4.46 -5.98 11.44
N GLY A 11 3.21 -5.87 11.90
CA GLY A 11 2.55 -6.93 12.66
C GLY A 11 1.18 -6.51 13.14
N MET A 12 0.67 -7.28 14.10
CA MET A 12 -0.58 -6.97 14.81
C MET A 12 -0.34 -6.97 16.31
N THR A 13 -1.04 -6.11 17.00
CA THR A 13 -1.05 -5.99 18.45
C THR A 13 -2.43 -5.55 18.91
N GLN A 14 -2.55 -5.19 20.17
CA GLN A 14 -3.77 -4.66 20.75
C GLN A 14 -3.46 -3.40 21.55
N ILE A 15 -4.40 -2.50 21.59
CA ILE A 15 -4.40 -1.31 22.44
C ILE A 15 -5.65 -1.34 23.32
N PHE A 16 -5.64 -0.55 24.36
CA PHE A 16 -6.78 -0.43 25.28
C PHE A 16 -7.36 0.97 25.19
N ASP A 17 -8.68 1.06 25.17
CA ASP A 17 -9.36 2.34 25.29
C ASP A 17 -9.41 2.80 26.78
N GLU A 18 -9.91 4.01 27.00
CA GLU A 18 -10.07 4.57 28.35
C GLU A 18 -11.04 3.75 29.24
N LYS A 19 -11.89 2.93 28.61
CA LYS A 19 -12.86 2.06 29.32
C LYS A 19 -12.31 0.67 29.58
N GLY A 20 -11.06 0.39 29.16
CA GLY A 20 -10.42 -0.91 29.30
C GLY A 20 -10.80 -1.93 28.23
N ASN A 21 -11.52 -1.54 27.18
CA ASN A 21 -11.82 -2.45 26.06
C ASN A 21 -10.57 -2.69 25.21
N VAL A 22 -10.41 -3.94 24.77
CA VAL A 22 -9.32 -4.35 23.89
C VAL A 22 -9.65 -4.01 22.44
N ILE A 23 -8.79 -3.25 21.79
CA ILE A 23 -8.91 -2.90 20.39
C ILE A 23 -7.76 -3.57 19.60
N PRO A 24 -8.05 -4.55 18.72
CA PRO A 24 -7.03 -5.14 17.88
C PRO A 24 -6.57 -4.15 16.82
N VAL A 25 -5.26 -3.98 16.65
CA VAL A 25 -4.67 -3.04 15.70
C VAL A 25 -3.61 -3.70 14.85
N THR A 26 -3.48 -3.23 13.62
CA THR A 26 -2.38 -3.57 12.73
C THR A 26 -1.37 -2.43 12.74
N VAL A 27 -0.11 -2.74 13.00
CA VAL A 27 1.00 -1.79 12.96
C VAL A 27 1.54 -1.74 11.54
N ILE A 28 1.53 -0.55 10.95
CA ILE A 28 2.03 -0.28 9.60
C ILE A 28 3.13 0.77 9.70
N GLU A 29 4.30 0.47 9.13
CA GLU A 29 5.36 1.44 8.87
C GLU A 29 4.95 2.21 7.60
N ALA A 30 4.44 3.42 7.75
CA ALA A 30 3.96 4.26 6.68
C ALA A 30 5.00 5.34 6.32
N GLY A 31 5.69 5.18 5.19
CA GLY A 31 6.76 6.08 4.78
C GLY A 31 8.08 5.91 5.58
N PRO A 32 9.05 6.84 5.42
CA PRO A 32 8.99 7.97 4.49
C PRO A 32 8.96 7.53 3.04
N CYS A 33 8.08 8.17 2.26
CA CYS A 33 7.99 7.98 0.81
C CYS A 33 8.54 9.21 0.11
N THR A 34 9.30 9.01 -0.96
CA THR A 34 9.85 10.12 -1.75
C THR A 34 9.06 10.26 -3.04
N VAL A 35 8.73 11.49 -3.41
CA VAL A 35 8.07 11.79 -4.69
C VAL A 35 9.07 11.61 -5.82
N ALA A 36 8.90 10.55 -6.62
CA ALA A 36 9.78 10.23 -7.74
C ALA A 36 9.37 10.95 -9.03
N GLN A 37 8.07 11.15 -9.25
CA GLN A 37 7.54 11.85 -10.42
C GLN A 37 6.21 12.51 -10.07
N VAL A 38 5.97 13.68 -10.64
CA VAL A 38 4.69 14.35 -10.65
C VAL A 38 4.15 14.32 -12.07
N LYS A 39 2.92 13.87 -12.24
CA LYS A 39 2.20 13.81 -13.52
C LYS A 39 1.10 14.84 -13.53
N THR A 40 0.94 15.53 -14.65
CA THR A 40 -0.07 16.57 -14.84
C THR A 40 -0.94 16.25 -16.04
N VAL A 41 -2.13 16.83 -16.08
CA VAL A 41 -3.06 16.68 -17.21
C VAL A 41 -2.41 17.10 -18.53
N GLU A 42 -1.56 18.13 -18.51
CA GLU A 42 -0.91 18.66 -19.72
C GLU A 42 0.12 17.70 -20.32
N THR A 43 0.87 17.00 -19.47
CA THR A 43 1.98 16.11 -19.90
C THR A 43 1.57 14.66 -20.03
N ASP A 44 0.74 14.17 -19.11
CA ASP A 44 0.41 12.75 -18.96
C ASP A 44 -1.09 12.45 -19.14
N GLY A 45 -1.93 13.49 -19.24
CA GLY A 45 -3.37 13.38 -19.39
C GLY A 45 -4.17 13.17 -18.09
N TYR A 46 -3.49 13.16 -16.95
CA TYR A 46 -4.11 13.04 -15.62
C TYR A 46 -3.15 13.50 -14.51
N ASP A 47 -3.73 13.90 -13.39
CA ASP A 47 -2.97 14.32 -12.22
C ASP A 47 -2.66 13.14 -11.30
N ALA A 48 -1.36 12.91 -11.06
CA ALA A 48 -0.89 11.85 -10.18
C ALA A 48 0.50 12.14 -9.61
N VAL A 49 0.80 11.50 -8.49
CA VAL A 49 2.12 11.52 -7.87
C VAL A 49 2.65 10.10 -7.77
N GLN A 50 3.84 9.87 -8.27
CA GLN A 50 4.54 8.59 -8.11
C GLN A 50 5.40 8.64 -6.86
N LEU A 51 5.10 7.77 -5.90
CA LEU A 51 5.83 7.63 -4.65
C LEU A 51 6.80 6.45 -4.69
N GLY A 52 8.00 6.65 -4.18
CA GLY A 52 9.02 5.63 -3.96
C GLY A 52 9.14 5.29 -2.48
N PHE A 53 9.19 4.00 -2.14
CA PHE A 53 9.31 3.51 -0.76
C PHE A 53 10.31 2.35 -0.65
N GLY A 54 11.03 2.34 0.45
CA GLY A 54 11.98 1.28 0.80
C GLY A 54 13.30 1.40 0.05
N GLU A 55 14.38 1.12 0.74
CA GLU A 55 15.73 1.13 0.18
C GLU A 55 15.99 -0.12 -0.65
N VAL A 56 16.84 0.02 -1.65
CA VAL A 56 17.27 -1.07 -2.50
C VAL A 56 18.75 -0.95 -2.82
N LYS A 57 19.46 -2.08 -2.81
CA LYS A 57 20.87 -2.10 -3.17
C LYS A 57 21.01 -1.99 -4.70
N ASP A 58 22.01 -1.27 -5.16
CA ASP A 58 22.30 -1.04 -6.58
C ASP A 58 22.34 -2.27 -7.48
N LYS A 59 22.78 -3.40 -6.93
CA LYS A 59 22.83 -4.69 -7.64
C LYS A 59 21.47 -5.29 -7.97
N HIS A 60 20.41 -4.81 -7.32
CA HIS A 60 19.03 -5.30 -7.51
C HIS A 60 18.17 -4.38 -8.38
N ILE A 61 18.78 -3.37 -9.01
CA ILE A 61 18.08 -2.41 -9.86
C ILE A 61 18.58 -2.53 -11.28
N ASN A 62 17.66 -2.54 -12.22
CA ASN A 62 17.94 -2.55 -13.64
C ASN A 62 18.38 -1.17 -14.15
N LYS A 63 19.12 -1.13 -15.28
CA LYS A 63 19.57 0.13 -15.91
C LYS A 63 18.45 1.12 -16.20
N PRO A 64 17.27 0.71 -16.75
CA PRO A 64 16.16 1.63 -16.98
C PRO A 64 15.62 2.26 -15.69
N GLU A 65 15.48 1.47 -14.63
CA GLU A 65 15.04 1.96 -13.31
C GLU A 65 16.04 2.96 -12.72
N LYS A 66 17.34 2.67 -12.80
CA LYS A 66 18.39 3.62 -12.41
C LYS A 66 18.27 4.95 -13.17
N GLY A 67 18.01 4.89 -14.47
CA GLY A 67 17.81 6.08 -15.31
C GLY A 67 16.60 6.90 -14.87
N HIS A 68 15.50 6.24 -14.47
CA HIS A 68 14.31 6.89 -13.98
C HIS A 68 14.58 7.70 -12.70
N PHE A 69 15.22 7.09 -11.70
CA PHE A 69 15.59 7.78 -10.46
C PHE A 69 16.67 8.85 -10.67
N ALA A 70 17.65 8.58 -11.53
CA ALA A 70 18.71 9.55 -11.86
C ALA A 70 18.14 10.82 -12.52
N LYS A 71 17.10 10.69 -13.38
CA LYS A 71 16.39 11.83 -13.96
C LYS A 71 15.73 12.71 -12.90
N ALA A 72 15.25 12.09 -11.82
CA ALA A 72 14.64 12.77 -10.68
C ALA A 72 15.69 13.27 -9.65
N GLY A 73 16.96 12.93 -9.81
CA GLY A 73 18.03 13.24 -8.84
C GLY A 73 17.88 12.50 -7.51
N LEU A 74 17.25 11.33 -7.51
CA LEU A 74 16.89 10.58 -6.31
C LEU A 74 17.63 9.26 -6.23
N GLU A 75 17.81 8.78 -5.01
CA GLU A 75 18.21 7.40 -4.75
C GLU A 75 17.09 6.43 -5.14
N ALA A 76 17.51 5.27 -5.65
CA ALA A 76 16.55 4.26 -6.08
C ALA A 76 15.76 3.69 -4.90
N LYS A 77 14.45 3.50 -5.12
CA LYS A 77 13.53 2.92 -4.14
C LYS A 77 13.03 1.56 -4.62
N LYS A 78 12.75 0.68 -3.68
CA LYS A 78 12.34 -0.70 -3.96
C LYS A 78 10.93 -0.80 -4.56
N HIS A 79 10.03 0.05 -4.10
CA HIS A 79 8.63 0.04 -4.52
C HIS A 79 8.24 1.40 -5.06
N LEU A 80 7.71 1.41 -6.28
CA LEU A 80 7.10 2.58 -6.91
C LEU A 80 5.61 2.33 -7.07
N ARG A 81 4.79 3.30 -6.66
CA ARG A 81 3.34 3.29 -6.87
C ARG A 81 2.86 4.69 -7.17
N GLU A 82 1.86 4.76 -8.01
CA GLU A 82 1.25 5.99 -8.45
C GLU A 82 -0.09 6.20 -7.74
N PHE A 83 -0.29 7.39 -7.25
CA PHE A 83 -1.53 7.82 -6.61
C PHE A 83 -2.13 8.94 -7.42
N ARG A 84 -3.34 8.72 -7.93
CA ARG A 84 -4.12 9.76 -8.61
C ARG A 84 -4.70 10.70 -7.57
N LEU A 85 -4.39 11.97 -7.72
CA LEU A 85 -4.85 13.04 -6.86
C LEU A 85 -5.86 13.93 -7.61
N GLU A 86 -6.57 14.75 -6.89
CA GLU A 86 -7.48 15.77 -7.47
C GLU A 86 -6.71 16.97 -8.00
N SER A 87 -5.57 17.29 -7.39
CA SER A 87 -4.61 18.31 -7.81
C SER A 87 -3.22 17.92 -7.33
N VAL A 88 -2.22 18.25 -8.12
CA VAL A 88 -0.80 18.05 -7.79
C VAL A 88 -0.09 19.38 -7.48
N GLU A 89 -0.85 20.46 -7.33
CA GLU A 89 -0.29 21.77 -7.02
C GLU A 89 0.48 21.75 -5.68
N GLY A 90 1.69 22.30 -5.71
CA GLY A 90 2.56 22.38 -4.55
C GLY A 90 3.40 21.15 -4.27
N VAL A 91 3.20 20.02 -4.98
CA VAL A 91 4.01 18.80 -4.83
C VAL A 91 5.20 18.87 -5.80
N LYS A 92 6.39 18.64 -5.28
CA LYS A 92 7.64 18.66 -6.06
C LYS A 92 8.31 17.28 -6.03
N VAL A 93 9.06 16.99 -7.09
CA VAL A 93 9.94 15.82 -7.12
C VAL A 93 11.00 15.97 -6.03
N GLY A 94 11.18 14.93 -5.22
CA GLY A 94 12.07 14.92 -4.08
C GLY A 94 11.39 15.20 -2.73
N ASP A 95 10.15 15.65 -2.71
CA ASP A 95 9.40 15.86 -1.47
C ASP A 95 9.23 14.52 -0.72
N GLU A 96 9.24 14.58 0.61
CA GLU A 96 8.99 13.43 1.47
C GLU A 96 7.56 13.44 2.00
N VAL A 97 6.89 12.29 1.85
CA VAL A 97 5.56 12.02 2.40
C VAL A 97 5.71 11.06 3.57
N LYS A 98 5.29 11.48 4.76
CA LYS A 98 5.35 10.72 6.01
C LYS A 98 3.95 10.39 6.53
N ALA A 99 3.89 9.62 7.62
CA ALA A 99 2.63 9.22 8.24
C ALA A 99 1.80 10.39 8.78
N ASP A 100 2.41 11.54 9.01
CA ASP A 100 1.77 12.78 9.48
C ASP A 100 0.76 13.40 8.51
N VAL A 101 0.73 12.91 7.27
CA VAL A 101 -0.33 13.25 6.31
C VAL A 101 -1.73 12.79 6.80
N PHE A 102 -1.77 11.75 7.67
CA PHE A 102 -2.99 11.20 8.23
C PHE A 102 -3.21 11.67 9.66
N GLU A 103 -4.46 11.90 10.01
CA GLU A 103 -4.88 12.31 11.35
C GLU A 103 -5.42 11.12 12.15
N ALA A 104 -5.30 11.17 13.47
CA ALA A 104 -5.86 10.14 14.35
C ALA A 104 -7.39 10.09 14.20
N GLY A 105 -7.94 8.88 14.00
CA GLY A 105 -9.37 8.67 13.77
C GLY A 105 -9.81 8.78 12.31
N GLU A 106 -8.93 9.14 11.39
CA GLU A 106 -9.22 9.14 9.94
C GLU A 106 -9.41 7.70 9.44
N LYS A 107 -10.45 7.49 8.63
CA LYS A 107 -10.69 6.19 7.97
C LYS A 107 -9.87 6.11 6.70
N VAL A 108 -9.15 5.01 6.55
CA VAL A 108 -8.26 4.75 5.41
C VAL A 108 -8.61 3.43 4.73
N ASP A 109 -8.48 3.40 3.41
CA ASP A 109 -8.55 2.18 2.63
C ASP A 109 -7.14 1.59 2.49
N VAL A 110 -7.01 0.27 2.69
CA VAL A 110 -5.74 -0.42 2.61
C VAL A 110 -5.77 -1.46 1.50
N GLN A 111 -4.87 -1.32 0.53
CA GLN A 111 -4.70 -2.28 -0.55
C GLN A 111 -3.36 -3.00 -0.42
N GLY A 112 -3.38 -4.33 -0.58
CA GLY A 112 -2.17 -5.12 -0.51
C GLY A 112 -2.35 -6.49 -1.16
N ILE A 113 -1.22 -7.18 -1.36
CA ILE A 113 -1.20 -8.57 -1.85
C ILE A 113 -1.11 -9.48 -0.64
N SER A 114 -2.12 -10.35 -0.47
CA SER A 114 -2.14 -11.33 0.63
C SER A 114 -1.13 -12.44 0.38
N LYS A 115 -0.68 -13.08 1.47
CA LYS A 115 0.18 -14.25 1.37
C LYS A 115 -0.51 -15.37 0.60
N GLY A 116 0.23 -16.07 -0.26
CA GLY A 116 -0.27 -17.23 -0.98
C GLY A 116 -0.70 -18.35 -0.02
N LYS A 117 -1.79 -19.04 -0.35
CA LYS A 117 -2.36 -20.16 0.41
C LYS A 117 -2.27 -21.48 -0.33
N GLY A 118 -1.64 -21.51 -1.50
CA GLY A 118 -1.59 -22.66 -2.38
C GLY A 118 -2.95 -22.95 -3.02
N PHE A 119 -3.08 -24.16 -3.56
CA PHE A 119 -4.34 -24.66 -4.12
C PHE A 119 -5.26 -25.10 -2.99
N GLN A 120 -6.38 -24.42 -2.81
CA GLN A 120 -7.33 -24.66 -1.73
C GLN A 120 -8.61 -25.28 -2.24
N GLY A 121 -9.16 -26.25 -1.46
CA GLY A 121 -10.49 -26.79 -1.70
C GLY A 121 -11.59 -25.72 -1.57
N VAL A 122 -12.71 -25.93 -2.25
CA VAL A 122 -13.81 -24.97 -2.36
C VAL A 122 -14.40 -24.58 -1.01
N ILE A 123 -14.46 -25.50 -0.05
CA ILE A 123 -14.96 -25.22 1.30
C ILE A 123 -14.11 -24.11 1.96
N LYS A 124 -12.77 -24.26 1.91
CA LYS A 124 -11.87 -23.27 2.54
C LYS A 124 -11.76 -21.98 1.74
N ARG A 125 -11.71 -22.10 0.40
CA ARG A 125 -11.51 -20.95 -0.48
C ARG A 125 -12.72 -20.02 -0.54
N HIS A 126 -13.93 -20.59 -0.58
CA HIS A 126 -15.16 -19.87 -0.81
C HIS A 126 -16.16 -19.90 0.38
N GLY A 127 -15.73 -20.49 1.52
CA GLY A 127 -16.59 -20.55 2.72
C GLY A 127 -17.82 -21.45 2.55
N GLN A 128 -17.77 -22.42 1.63
CA GLN A 128 -18.88 -23.31 1.38
C GLN A 128 -19.05 -24.33 2.52
N HIS A 129 -20.27 -24.79 2.70
CA HIS A 129 -20.60 -25.84 3.66
C HIS A 129 -20.80 -27.18 2.95
N ARG A 130 -20.47 -28.25 3.64
CA ARG A 130 -20.79 -29.62 3.18
C ARG A 130 -22.27 -29.90 3.40
N GLY A 131 -22.78 -30.83 2.66
CA GLY A 131 -24.14 -31.37 2.90
C GLY A 131 -24.28 -32.16 4.20
N PRO A 132 -25.49 -32.60 4.56
CA PRO A 132 -25.73 -33.49 5.69
C PRO A 132 -24.89 -34.78 5.64
N MET A 133 -24.51 -35.27 6.80
CA MET A 133 -23.69 -36.51 6.89
C MET A 133 -24.50 -37.81 6.76
N GLY A 134 -25.80 -37.72 6.75
CA GLY A 134 -26.72 -38.85 6.64
C GLY A 134 -27.88 -38.56 5.67
N HIS A 135 -28.82 -39.51 5.57
CA HIS A 135 -30.02 -39.43 4.72
C HIS A 135 -29.77 -39.46 3.20
N GLY A 136 -28.63 -40.00 2.76
CA GLY A 136 -28.27 -40.13 1.35
C GLY A 136 -27.76 -38.83 0.73
N SER A 137 -27.40 -38.87 -0.56
CA SER A 137 -27.01 -37.67 -1.32
C SER A 137 -28.25 -36.91 -1.73
N MET A 138 -28.24 -35.64 -1.48
CA MET A 138 -29.29 -34.66 -1.90
C MET A 138 -28.78 -33.71 -3.00
N TYR A 139 -27.65 -34.07 -3.65
CA TYR A 139 -27.01 -33.31 -4.71
C TYR A 139 -27.05 -34.07 -6.03
#